data_28175050d8a156f6f90bcef1c33e9d84
#
_entry.id   28175050d8a156f6f90bcef1c33e9d84
#
_cell.length_a   1.000
_cell.length_b   1.000
_cell.length_c   1.000
_cell.angle_alpha   90.00
_cell.angle_beta   90.00
_cell.angle_gamma   90.00
#
_symmetry.space_group_name_H-M   'P 1'
#
loop_
_entity.id
_entity.type
_entity.pdbx_description
1 polymer ?
#
loop_
_entity_poly.entity_id
_entity_poly.type
_entity_poly.pdbx_seq_one_letter_code
_entity_poly.pdbx_strand_id
1 'polypeptide(L)'
;MYELRKLWRGQISPGERYIHESSPYWYTSQKHSDALQALYAMFSPEAKKQYEQVEELAMDMIQIDTEEAFIQGFRLGARLILDVLTEYRGSFYSPAEMQQIEK
;
A
#
# COMPACT_ATOMS: atom_id res chain seq x y z
N MET A 1 -20.38 -1.03 15.23
CA MET A 1 -19.21 -1.30 14.42
C MET A 1 -17.95 -0.82 15.11
N TYR A 2 -17.26 -1.77 15.70
CA TYR A 2 -16.10 -1.47 16.52
C TYR A 2 -14.92 -0.93 15.70
N GLU A 3 -14.70 -1.47 14.50
CA GLU A 3 -13.58 -1.05 13.64
C GLU A 3 -13.75 0.37 13.09
N LEU A 4 -14.97 0.75 12.74
CA LEU A 4 -15.24 2.12 12.29
C LEU A 4 -15.03 3.13 13.43
N ARG A 5 -15.36 2.75 14.66
CA ARG A 5 -15.13 3.61 15.82
C ARG A 5 -13.63 3.82 16.05
N LYS A 6 -12.85 2.76 15.91
CA LYS A 6 -11.39 2.86 16.02
C LYS A 6 -10.81 3.79 14.95
N LEU A 7 -11.29 3.66 13.72
CA LEU A 7 -10.86 4.52 12.63
C LEU A 7 -11.17 5.99 12.92
N TRP A 8 -12.41 6.25 13.35
CA TRP A 8 -12.84 7.61 13.70
C TRP A 8 -11.98 8.22 14.80
N ARG A 9 -11.62 7.43 15.80
CA ARG A 9 -10.81 7.87 16.94
C ARG A 9 -9.32 7.93 16.67
N GLY A 10 -8.89 7.61 15.45
CA GLY A 10 -7.48 7.61 15.10
C GLY A 10 -6.68 6.45 15.68
N GLN A 11 -7.36 5.40 16.14
CA GLN A 11 -6.72 4.21 16.70
C GLN A 11 -6.24 3.24 15.62
N ILE A 12 -6.72 3.42 14.40
CA ILE A 12 -6.25 2.68 13.22
C ILE A 12 -5.59 3.68 12.28
N SER A 13 -4.32 3.44 11.99
CA SER A 13 -3.57 4.29 11.07
C SER A 13 -3.04 3.40 9.92
N PRO A 14 -3.71 3.44 8.75
CA PRO A 14 -3.31 2.55 7.64
C PRO A 14 -1.89 2.78 7.13
N GLY A 15 -1.37 3.99 7.28
CA GLY A 15 -0.02 4.32 6.85
C GLY A 15 1.06 3.91 7.85
N GLU A 16 0.69 3.52 9.06
CA GLU A 16 1.64 3.18 10.11
C GLU A 16 1.95 1.69 10.05
N ARG A 17 3.16 1.38 9.63
CA ARG A 17 3.62 0.00 9.45
C ARG A 17 5.02 -0.15 10.01
N TYR A 18 5.29 -1.32 10.59
CA TYR A 18 6.59 -1.65 11.16
C TYR A 18 7.19 -2.83 10.43
N ILE A 19 8.50 -2.79 10.22
CA ILE A 19 9.22 -3.82 9.47
C ILE A 19 9.55 -4.98 10.41
N HIS A 20 9.13 -6.19 10.01
CA HIS A 20 9.55 -7.40 10.72
C HIS A 20 11.00 -7.71 10.40
N GLU A 21 11.83 -7.94 11.42
CA GLU A 21 13.20 -8.41 11.24
C GLU A 21 13.20 -9.75 10.49
N SER A 22 14.20 -9.92 9.65
CA SER A 22 14.37 -11.13 8.84
C SER A 22 13.28 -11.37 7.80
N SER A 23 12.43 -10.34 7.54
CA SER A 23 11.47 -10.39 6.44
C SER A 23 12.17 -10.09 5.11
N PRO A 24 11.56 -10.42 3.97
CA PRO A 24 12.14 -10.06 2.67
C PRO A 24 12.41 -8.56 2.53
N TYR A 25 11.52 -7.73 3.02
CA TYR A 25 11.71 -6.27 2.99
C TYR A 25 12.90 -5.87 3.86
N TRP A 26 13.02 -6.47 5.04
CA TRP A 26 14.13 -6.17 5.95
C TRP A 26 15.49 -6.49 5.32
N TYR A 27 15.63 -7.67 4.71
CA TYR A 27 16.89 -8.04 4.03
C TYR A 27 17.21 -7.10 2.87
N THR A 28 16.21 -6.75 2.07
CA THR A 28 16.39 -5.83 0.95
C THR A 28 16.79 -4.44 1.44
N SER A 29 16.19 -3.96 2.54
CA SER A 29 16.53 -2.66 3.10
C SER A 29 17.96 -2.62 3.64
N GLN A 30 18.45 -3.74 4.19
CA GLN A 30 19.86 -3.84 4.64
C GLN A 30 20.83 -3.74 3.45
N LYS A 31 20.53 -4.46 2.38
CA LYS A 31 21.33 -4.39 1.15
C LYS A 31 21.33 -3.00 0.55
N HIS A 32 20.18 -2.36 0.54
CA HIS A 32 20.03 -0.99 0.04
C HIS A 32 20.87 -0.01 0.88
N SER A 33 20.79 -0.14 2.20
CA SER A 33 21.54 0.72 3.11
C SER A 33 23.05 0.57 2.90
N ASP A 34 23.53 -0.67 2.78
CA ASP A 34 24.95 -0.96 2.57
C ASP A 34 25.44 -0.39 1.22
N ALA A 35 24.66 -0.60 0.16
CA ALA A 35 24.99 -0.08 -1.17
C ALA A 35 24.99 1.46 -1.17
N LEU A 36 24.06 2.06 -0.47
CA LEU A 36 23.93 3.50 -0.35
C LEU A 36 25.15 4.11 0.37
N GLN A 37 25.56 3.48 1.47
CA GLN A 37 26.74 3.93 2.21
C GLN A 37 27.99 3.87 1.35
N ALA A 38 28.17 2.80 0.60
CA ALA A 38 29.31 2.64 -0.29
C ALA A 38 29.31 3.70 -1.39
N LEU A 39 28.16 3.97 -1.98
CA LEU A 39 28.00 4.99 -3.02
C LEU A 39 28.26 6.39 -2.46
N TYR A 40 27.68 6.70 -1.30
CA TYR A 40 27.77 8.02 -0.67
C TYR A 40 29.20 8.36 -0.31
N ALA A 41 29.98 7.36 0.11
CA ALA A 41 31.40 7.55 0.44
C ALA A 41 32.24 7.98 -0.76
N MET A 42 31.78 7.72 -1.98
CA MET A 42 32.48 8.09 -3.21
C MET A 42 32.15 9.51 -3.68
N PHE A 43 31.17 10.17 -3.07
CA PHE A 43 30.73 11.48 -3.51
C PHE A 43 31.58 12.61 -2.97
N SER A 44 31.79 13.64 -3.80
CA SER A 44 32.28 14.94 -3.35
C SER A 44 31.23 15.61 -2.44
N PRO A 45 31.61 16.65 -1.66
CA PRO A 45 30.62 17.39 -0.88
C PRO A 45 29.49 17.97 -1.72
N GLU A 46 29.79 18.41 -2.93
CA GLU A 46 28.74 18.93 -3.85
C GLU A 46 27.81 17.84 -4.33
N ALA A 47 28.36 16.68 -4.69
CA ALA A 47 27.56 15.54 -5.12
C ALA A 47 26.66 15.01 -3.99
N LYS A 48 27.18 15.01 -2.75
CA LYS A 48 26.37 14.63 -1.57
C LYS A 48 25.17 15.54 -1.42
N LYS A 49 25.36 16.84 -1.60
CA LYS A 49 24.29 17.82 -1.47
C LYS A 49 23.20 17.61 -2.54
N GLN A 50 23.62 17.37 -3.79
CA GLN A 50 22.68 17.07 -4.86
C GLN A 50 21.95 15.75 -4.64
N TYR A 51 22.65 14.74 -4.17
CA TYR A 51 22.06 13.44 -3.83
C TYR A 51 20.98 13.58 -2.76
N GLU A 52 21.24 14.38 -1.74
CA GLU A 52 20.27 14.63 -0.67
C GLU A 52 19.00 15.27 -1.21
N GLN A 53 19.11 16.18 -2.19
CA GLN A 53 17.95 16.78 -2.84
C GLN A 53 17.16 15.75 -3.64
N VAL A 54 17.84 14.86 -4.37
CA VAL A 54 17.20 13.79 -5.12
C VAL A 54 16.48 12.83 -4.19
N GLU A 55 17.12 12.48 -3.07
CA GLU A 55 16.50 11.59 -2.07
C GLU A 55 15.26 12.21 -1.45
N GLU A 56 15.28 13.49 -1.15
CA GLU A 56 14.13 14.20 -0.60
C GLU A 56 12.95 14.16 -1.56
N LEU A 57 13.20 14.42 -2.85
CA LEU A 57 12.16 14.32 -3.87
C LEU A 57 11.65 12.89 -4.04
N ALA A 58 12.55 11.90 -3.97
CA ALA A 58 12.17 10.49 -4.04
C ALA A 58 11.26 10.10 -2.87
N MET A 59 11.56 10.58 -1.67
CA MET A 59 10.72 10.34 -0.49
C MET A 59 9.34 10.97 -0.64
N ASP A 60 9.27 12.19 -1.19
CA ASP A 60 8.00 12.85 -1.46
C ASP A 60 7.16 12.05 -2.47
N MET A 61 7.81 11.54 -3.52
CA MET A 61 7.13 10.69 -4.51
C MET A 61 6.59 9.40 -3.89
N ILE A 62 7.38 8.76 -3.04
CA ILE A 62 6.96 7.54 -2.35
C ILE A 62 5.76 7.81 -1.46
N GLN A 63 5.76 8.93 -0.75
CA GLN A 63 4.67 9.31 0.13
C GLN A 63 3.37 9.51 -0.66
N ILE A 64 3.44 10.21 -1.78
CA ILE A 64 2.29 10.41 -2.66
C ILE A 64 1.80 9.08 -3.22
N ASP A 65 2.72 8.27 -3.71
CA ASP A 65 2.40 6.97 -4.32
C ASP A 65 1.71 6.03 -3.34
N THR A 66 2.25 5.92 -2.13
CA THR A 66 1.67 5.03 -1.11
C THR A 66 0.29 5.50 -0.66
N GLU A 67 0.08 6.80 -0.52
CA GLU A 67 -1.22 7.36 -0.17
C GLU A 67 -2.25 7.07 -1.26
N GLU A 68 -1.90 7.35 -2.52
CA GLU A 68 -2.80 7.11 -3.64
C GLU A 68 -3.08 5.63 -3.87
N ALA A 69 -2.07 4.77 -3.67
CA ALA A 69 -2.25 3.33 -3.76
C ALA A 69 -3.25 2.83 -2.72
N PHE A 70 -3.17 3.34 -1.49
CA PHE A 70 -4.13 3.01 -0.44
C PHE A 70 -5.55 3.45 -0.84
N ILE A 71 -5.70 4.68 -1.31
CA ILE A 71 -7.01 5.22 -1.71
C ILE A 71 -7.60 4.39 -2.86
N GLN A 72 -6.79 4.10 -3.88
CA GLN A 72 -7.24 3.32 -5.03
C GLN A 72 -7.61 1.89 -4.64
N GLY A 73 -6.81 1.26 -3.77
CA GLY A 73 -7.09 -0.08 -3.29
C GLY A 73 -8.39 -0.16 -2.49
N PHE A 74 -8.60 0.81 -1.60
CA PHE A 74 -9.82 0.91 -0.81
C PHE A 74 -11.05 1.08 -1.71
N ARG A 75 -10.95 1.98 -2.69
CA ARG A 75 -12.05 2.24 -3.63
C ARG A 75 -12.35 1.01 -4.50
N LEU A 76 -11.30 0.32 -4.95
CA LEU A 76 -11.49 -0.90 -5.71
C LEU A 76 -12.19 -1.98 -4.88
N GLY A 77 -11.76 -2.16 -3.64
CA GLY A 77 -12.39 -3.11 -2.73
C GLY A 77 -13.87 -2.82 -2.52
N ALA A 78 -14.21 -1.53 -2.30
CA ALA A 78 -15.59 -1.11 -2.13
C ALA A 78 -16.42 -1.37 -3.39
N ARG A 79 -15.87 -1.09 -4.58
CA ARG A 79 -16.57 -1.36 -5.84
C ARG A 79 -16.81 -2.84 -6.06
N LEU A 80 -15.84 -3.68 -5.71
CA LEU A 80 -16.00 -5.14 -5.82
C LEU A 80 -17.10 -5.65 -4.90
N ILE A 81 -17.18 -5.13 -3.68
CA ILE A 81 -18.24 -5.48 -2.73
C ILE A 81 -19.59 -5.05 -3.27
N LEU A 82 -19.71 -3.84 -3.80
CA LEU A 82 -20.95 -3.35 -4.37
C LEU A 82 -21.39 -4.18 -5.56
N ASP A 83 -20.45 -4.63 -6.40
CA ASP A 83 -20.74 -5.48 -7.54
C ASP A 83 -21.33 -6.82 -7.09
N VAL A 84 -20.78 -7.42 -6.04
CA VAL A 84 -21.28 -8.67 -5.49
C VAL A 84 -22.68 -8.51 -4.87
N LEU A 85 -22.93 -7.35 -4.24
CA LEU A 85 -24.21 -7.09 -3.57
C LEU A 85 -25.32 -6.65 -4.52
N THR A 86 -24.98 -6.22 -5.76
CA THR A 86 -25.99 -5.85 -6.74
C THR A 86 -26.52 -7.09 -7.47
N GLU A 87 -27.72 -6.95 -8.03
CA GLU A 87 -28.34 -8.03 -8.78
C GLU A 87 -27.57 -8.35 -10.05
N TYR A 88 -27.26 -9.63 -10.24
CA TYR A 88 -26.60 -10.10 -11.44
C TYR A 88 -27.54 -10.10 -12.62
N ARG A 89 -27.14 -9.45 -13.72
CA ARG A 89 -27.96 -9.32 -14.93
C ARG A 89 -27.34 -10.01 -16.15
N GLY A 90 -26.40 -10.92 -15.93
CA GLY A 90 -25.82 -11.71 -17.00
C GLY A 90 -26.75 -12.80 -17.49
N SER A 91 -26.29 -13.52 -18.51
CA SER A 91 -27.10 -14.60 -19.14
C SER A 91 -27.13 -15.89 -18.35
N PHE A 92 -26.20 -16.07 -17.41
CA PHE A 92 -26.07 -17.32 -16.66
C PHE A 92 -25.94 -17.04 -15.18
N TYR A 93 -26.47 -17.93 -14.37
CA TYR A 93 -26.34 -17.91 -12.94
C TYR A 93 -25.14 -18.74 -12.49
N SER A 94 -24.47 -18.31 -11.44
CA SER A 94 -23.45 -19.11 -10.77
C SER A 94 -24.15 -20.22 -9.95
N PRO A 95 -23.42 -21.29 -9.56
CA PRO A 95 -24.03 -22.34 -8.72
C PRO A 95 -24.62 -21.81 -7.41
N ALA A 96 -23.96 -20.80 -6.78
CA ALA A 96 -24.47 -20.21 -5.56
C ALA A 96 -25.78 -19.46 -5.77
N GLU A 97 -25.91 -18.74 -6.89
CA GLU A 97 -27.12 -18.00 -7.24
C GLU A 97 -28.30 -18.97 -7.55
N MET A 98 -27.99 -20.08 -8.22
CA MET A 98 -28.99 -21.11 -8.50
C MET A 98 -29.57 -21.69 -7.23
N GLN A 99 -28.75 -21.91 -6.21
CA GLN A 99 -29.24 -22.42 -4.94
C GLN A 99 -30.22 -21.47 -4.26
N GLN A 100 -30.04 -20.17 -4.41
CA GLN A 100 -30.98 -19.18 -3.88
C GLN A 100 -32.32 -19.18 -4.62
N ILE A 101 -32.27 -19.38 -5.91
CA ILE A 101 -33.50 -19.42 -6.74
C ILE A 101 -34.33 -20.64 -6.44
N GLU A 102 -33.71 -21.80 -6.20
CA GLU A 102 -34.40 -23.08 -5.94
C GLU A 102 -35.04 -23.14 -4.55
N LYS A 103 -34.69 -22.21 -3.67
CA LYS A 103 -35.36 -22.12 -2.37
C LYS A 103 -36.65 -21.33 -2.47
#